data_63bbf0adc8918445a10e62c012d443d5
#
_entry.id   63bbf0adc8918445a10e62c012d443d5
#
_cell.length_a   1.000
_cell.length_b   1.000
_cell.length_c   1.000
_cell.angle_alpha   90.00
_cell.angle_beta   90.00
_cell.angle_gamma   90.00
#
_symmetry.space_group_name_H-M   'P 1'
#
loop_
_entity.id
_entity.type
_entity.pdbx_description
1 polymer ?
#
loop_
_entity_poly.entity_id
_entity_poly.type
_entity_poly.pdbx_seq_one_letter_code
_entity_poly.pdbx_strand_id
1 'polypeptide(L)'
;MSERAVVVGAGGISGAWFPQLIAEGVKVEAVVDLSAKTAEARIKEYALDAKPSNNLKKTLKKFSPDFVVDLTIPEAHCDVTCTALNMDCHVIGEKPMASSMSEARKMVRTAEKSGKTYMVSQSRRWDARHEQVRLTLESGSVGQIGNIVCEFFIGAHFGGFRDEMRSPLILDMAIHHFDLVRFMTGLDPVAVYAREFNPAGSWYRGDAAASCIFEMSNDVIFTYTGSWCAEGFNTSWNGDWRIMGDKGTLRYIADDDPSIEVVAGEEGFTRPLRSTSAVPSQTDAAKTGMRGALCEMLDFIREGKTPQTECHDNIKSLAMVFAAIESSRKGKRVPVQW
;
A
#
# COMPACT_ATOMS: atom_id res chain seq x y z
N MET A 1 7.08 11.00 -27.16
CA MET A 1 7.59 12.10 -26.29
C MET A 1 7.67 11.51 -24.90
N SER A 2 8.68 11.88 -24.09
CA SER A 2 8.75 11.39 -22.70
C SER A 2 7.68 12.10 -21.85
N GLU A 3 7.06 11.37 -20.95
CA GLU A 3 6.08 11.91 -19.99
C GLU A 3 6.78 12.89 -19.05
N ARG A 4 6.05 13.95 -18.67
CA ARG A 4 6.58 15.06 -17.90
C ARG A 4 5.95 15.06 -16.50
N ALA A 5 6.76 15.12 -15.48
CA ALA A 5 6.33 15.12 -14.10
C ALA A 5 6.80 16.35 -13.31
N VAL A 6 6.01 16.71 -12.29
CA VAL A 6 6.44 17.55 -11.18
C VAL A 6 6.44 16.70 -9.92
N VAL A 7 7.58 16.69 -9.20
CA VAL A 7 7.71 15.98 -7.92
C VAL A 7 7.45 16.97 -6.79
N VAL A 8 6.60 16.61 -5.84
CA VAL A 8 6.26 17.40 -4.66
C VAL A 8 6.70 16.67 -3.41
N GLY A 9 7.57 17.28 -2.63
CA GLY A 9 8.26 16.67 -1.48
C GLY A 9 9.67 16.19 -1.85
N ALA A 10 10.66 16.81 -1.24
CA ALA A 10 12.08 16.52 -1.41
C ALA A 10 12.70 15.85 -0.17
N GLY A 11 11.85 15.21 0.66
CA GLY A 11 12.24 14.49 1.88
C GLY A 11 12.92 13.15 1.59
N GLY A 12 13.06 12.32 2.65
CA GLY A 12 13.75 11.01 2.56
C GLY A 12 13.23 10.08 1.47
N ILE A 13 11.90 9.95 1.35
CA ILE A 13 11.28 9.04 0.38
C ILE A 13 11.56 9.41 -1.08
N SER A 14 11.80 10.69 -1.38
CA SER A 14 12.14 11.12 -2.74
C SER A 14 13.39 10.45 -3.28
N GLY A 15 14.33 10.07 -2.40
CA GLY A 15 15.53 9.31 -2.75
C GLY A 15 15.26 7.93 -3.34
N ALA A 16 14.14 7.29 -2.97
CA ALA A 16 13.71 6.04 -3.57
C ALA A 16 12.96 6.22 -4.90
N TRP A 17 12.37 7.39 -5.13
CA TRP A 17 11.58 7.68 -6.32
C TRP A 17 12.39 8.21 -7.51
N PHE A 18 13.37 9.09 -7.29
CA PHE A 18 14.14 9.66 -8.40
C PHE A 18 14.83 8.61 -9.27
N PRO A 19 15.46 7.55 -8.73
CA PRO A 19 16.02 6.49 -9.56
C PRO A 19 14.99 5.82 -10.47
N GLN A 20 13.74 5.65 -10.01
CA GLN A 20 12.68 5.04 -10.80
C GLN A 20 12.20 5.97 -11.93
N LEU A 21 12.01 7.25 -11.64
CA LEU A 21 11.64 8.24 -12.63
C LEU A 21 12.71 8.35 -13.74
N ILE A 22 13.98 8.34 -13.36
CA ILE A 22 15.11 8.36 -14.31
C ILE A 22 15.13 7.08 -15.14
N ALA A 23 14.98 5.91 -14.53
CA ALA A 23 15.01 4.62 -15.20
C ALA A 23 13.87 4.46 -16.24
N GLU A 24 12.70 5.05 -15.97
CA GLU A 24 11.56 5.07 -16.90
C GLU A 24 11.61 6.23 -17.90
N GLY A 25 12.67 7.05 -17.89
CA GLY A 25 12.84 8.17 -18.81
C GLY A 25 11.85 9.31 -18.62
N VAL A 26 11.26 9.43 -17.44
CA VAL A 26 10.34 10.53 -17.11
C VAL A 26 11.11 11.84 -17.02
N LYS A 27 10.63 12.87 -17.70
CA LYS A 27 11.19 14.20 -17.59
C LYS A 27 10.66 14.91 -16.35
N VAL A 28 11.49 15.04 -15.32
CA VAL A 28 11.15 15.84 -14.14
C VAL A 28 11.34 17.31 -14.46
N GLU A 29 10.26 18.07 -14.62
CA GLU A 29 10.28 19.51 -14.94
C GLU A 29 10.65 20.38 -13.73
N ALA A 30 10.18 19.98 -12.55
CA ALA A 30 10.47 20.69 -11.31
C ALA A 30 10.35 19.78 -10.09
N VAL A 31 11.06 20.13 -9.03
CA VAL A 31 10.90 19.59 -7.69
C VAL A 31 10.37 20.70 -6.78
N VAL A 32 9.25 20.44 -6.12
CA VAL A 32 8.56 21.40 -5.24
C VAL A 32 8.69 20.93 -3.80
N ASP A 33 9.14 21.80 -2.91
CA ASP A 33 9.21 21.55 -1.47
C ASP A 33 8.92 22.86 -0.72
N LEU A 34 8.54 22.79 0.54
CA LEU A 34 8.37 23.98 1.38
C LEU A 34 9.66 24.85 1.41
N SER A 35 10.81 24.18 1.34
CA SER A 35 12.13 24.78 1.19
C SER A 35 12.66 24.58 -0.23
N ALA A 36 12.69 25.62 -1.04
CA ALA A 36 13.29 25.57 -2.37
C ALA A 36 14.77 25.09 -2.33
N LYS A 37 15.48 25.36 -1.23
CA LYS A 37 16.86 24.89 -1.02
C LYS A 37 16.93 23.36 -0.88
N THR A 38 15.94 22.74 -0.21
CA THR A 38 15.84 21.27 -0.11
C THR A 38 15.58 20.66 -1.49
N ALA A 39 14.65 21.25 -2.26
CA ALA A 39 14.40 20.85 -3.64
C ALA A 39 15.65 20.96 -4.53
N GLU A 40 16.40 22.06 -4.43
CA GLU A 40 17.64 22.27 -5.17
C GLU A 40 18.71 21.23 -4.81
N ALA A 41 18.84 20.88 -3.54
CA ALA A 41 19.79 19.86 -3.08
C ALA A 41 19.49 18.49 -3.73
N ARG A 42 18.23 18.10 -3.78
CA ARG A 42 17.79 16.84 -4.43
C ARG A 42 18.00 16.86 -5.93
N ILE A 43 17.70 17.96 -6.61
CA ILE A 43 17.97 18.14 -8.05
C ILE A 43 19.44 17.93 -8.34
N LYS A 44 20.32 18.52 -7.52
CA LYS A 44 21.78 18.38 -7.66
C LYS A 44 22.25 16.95 -7.37
N GLU A 45 21.73 16.32 -6.32
CA GLU A 45 22.10 14.95 -5.91
C GLU A 45 21.83 13.93 -7.02
N TYR A 46 20.68 14.05 -7.71
CA TYR A 46 20.28 13.16 -8.78
C TYR A 46 20.59 13.70 -10.19
N ALA A 47 21.36 14.80 -10.30
CA ALA A 47 21.73 15.44 -11.56
C ALA A 47 20.52 15.68 -12.51
N LEU A 48 19.37 16.09 -11.95
CA LEU A 48 18.14 16.30 -12.72
C LEU A 48 18.20 17.64 -13.48
N ASP A 49 17.73 17.63 -14.74
CA ASP A 49 17.44 18.87 -15.48
C ASP A 49 16.05 19.41 -15.07
N ALA A 50 15.92 19.82 -13.82
CA ALA A 50 14.67 20.27 -13.22
C ALA A 50 14.84 21.64 -12.51
N LYS A 51 13.73 22.30 -12.20
CA LYS A 51 13.74 23.58 -11.49
C LYS A 51 13.28 23.42 -10.04
N PRO A 52 14.00 23.96 -9.06
CA PRO A 52 13.51 24.01 -7.67
C PRO A 52 12.37 25.02 -7.54
N SER A 53 11.40 24.74 -6.67
CA SER A 53 10.28 25.62 -6.39
C SER A 53 9.75 25.40 -4.96
N ASN A 54 9.08 26.42 -4.43
CA ASN A 54 8.30 26.34 -3.19
C ASN A 54 6.83 26.69 -3.40
N ASN A 55 6.37 26.72 -4.65
CA ASN A 55 5.01 27.09 -4.97
C ASN A 55 4.43 26.13 -6.03
N LEU A 56 3.65 25.16 -5.59
CA LEU A 56 3.06 24.15 -6.44
C LEU A 56 2.21 24.77 -7.57
N LYS A 57 1.26 25.65 -7.24
CA LYS A 57 0.35 26.23 -8.24
C LYS A 57 1.06 26.99 -9.35
N LYS A 58 2.07 27.82 -9.00
CA LYS A 58 2.89 28.52 -10.00
C LYS A 58 3.68 27.55 -10.87
N THR A 59 4.20 26.47 -10.27
CA THR A 59 4.97 25.45 -10.96
C THR A 59 4.10 24.69 -11.95
N LEU A 60 2.94 24.20 -11.52
CA LEU A 60 2.02 23.48 -12.40
C LEU A 60 1.53 24.36 -13.56
N LYS A 61 1.19 25.64 -13.29
CA LYS A 61 0.81 26.60 -14.34
C LYS A 61 1.92 26.83 -15.36
N LYS A 62 3.19 26.85 -14.91
CA LYS A 62 4.34 27.10 -15.78
C LYS A 62 4.69 25.91 -16.68
N PHE A 63 4.66 24.70 -16.13
CA PHE A 63 5.18 23.53 -16.81
C PHE A 63 4.09 22.66 -17.44
N SER A 64 2.83 22.72 -16.95
CA SER A 64 1.73 21.87 -17.39
C SER A 64 2.16 20.41 -17.55
N PRO A 65 2.61 19.73 -16.47
CA PRO A 65 3.09 18.37 -16.53
C PRO A 65 1.94 17.40 -16.80
N ASP A 66 2.25 16.19 -17.26
CA ASP A 66 1.26 15.13 -17.47
C ASP A 66 0.77 14.60 -16.12
N PHE A 67 1.69 14.50 -15.12
CA PHE A 67 1.33 14.05 -13.77
C PHE A 67 2.20 14.68 -12.67
N VAL A 68 1.71 14.56 -11.46
CA VAL A 68 2.40 14.94 -10.22
C VAL A 68 2.75 13.69 -9.43
N VAL A 69 3.95 13.63 -8.88
CA VAL A 69 4.38 12.63 -7.90
C VAL A 69 4.34 13.28 -6.52
N ASP A 70 3.37 12.90 -5.68
CA ASP A 70 3.18 13.44 -4.34
C ASP A 70 3.92 12.60 -3.30
N LEU A 71 5.06 13.11 -2.85
CA LEU A 71 5.97 12.48 -1.87
C LEU A 71 5.97 13.26 -0.55
N THR A 72 4.92 13.99 -0.28
CA THR A 72 4.78 14.76 0.95
C THR A 72 4.43 13.88 2.14
N ILE A 73 4.17 14.48 3.28
CA ILE A 73 3.64 13.78 4.45
C ILE A 73 2.12 13.60 4.33
N PRO A 74 1.52 12.61 5.00
CA PRO A 74 0.09 12.31 4.88
C PRO A 74 -0.84 13.51 5.10
N GLU A 75 -0.47 14.43 6.00
CA GLU A 75 -1.22 15.66 6.31
C GLU A 75 -1.24 16.66 5.15
N ALA A 76 -0.31 16.57 4.21
CA ALA A 76 -0.24 17.45 3.05
C ALA A 76 -0.82 16.82 1.77
N HIS A 77 -0.99 15.50 1.72
CA HIS A 77 -1.45 14.77 0.53
C HIS A 77 -2.75 15.35 -0.03
N CYS A 78 -3.74 15.64 0.82
CA CYS A 78 -5.01 16.13 0.36
C CYS A 78 -4.91 17.48 -0.37
N ASP A 79 -4.12 18.41 0.15
CA ASP A 79 -3.98 19.72 -0.47
C ASP A 79 -3.12 19.69 -1.74
N VAL A 80 -2.05 18.90 -1.76
CA VAL A 80 -1.19 18.70 -2.93
C VAL A 80 -1.95 18.01 -4.05
N THR A 81 -2.54 16.85 -3.77
CA THR A 81 -3.26 16.04 -4.74
C THR A 81 -4.49 16.78 -5.30
N CYS A 82 -5.32 17.38 -4.44
CA CYS A 82 -6.47 18.16 -4.92
C CYS A 82 -6.04 19.38 -5.75
N THR A 83 -4.92 20.02 -5.41
CA THR A 83 -4.39 21.13 -6.22
C THR A 83 -3.95 20.63 -7.59
N ALA A 84 -3.23 19.51 -7.68
CA ALA A 84 -2.76 18.94 -8.94
C ALA A 84 -3.93 18.52 -9.84
N LEU A 85 -4.88 17.78 -9.30
CA LEU A 85 -6.08 17.34 -10.02
C LEU A 85 -6.90 18.52 -10.59
N ASN A 86 -7.12 19.58 -9.79
CA ASN A 86 -7.80 20.79 -10.23
C ASN A 86 -7.01 21.63 -11.24
N MET A 87 -5.74 21.36 -11.42
CA MET A 87 -4.85 21.98 -12.42
C MET A 87 -4.55 21.05 -13.60
N ASP A 88 -5.44 20.11 -13.87
CA ASP A 88 -5.43 19.23 -15.03
C ASP A 88 -4.28 18.20 -15.07
N CYS A 89 -3.70 17.84 -13.91
CA CYS A 89 -2.63 16.86 -13.79
C CYS A 89 -3.15 15.56 -13.18
N HIS A 90 -2.71 14.41 -13.70
CA HIS A 90 -2.84 13.12 -13.01
C HIS A 90 -1.95 13.10 -11.77
N VAL A 91 -2.22 12.21 -10.80
CA VAL A 91 -1.42 12.14 -9.57
C VAL A 91 -1.10 10.69 -9.21
N ILE A 92 0.16 10.45 -8.87
CA ILE A 92 0.59 9.29 -8.12
C ILE A 92 1.14 9.76 -6.77
N GLY A 93 0.56 9.29 -5.65
CA GLY A 93 0.93 9.70 -4.31
C GLY A 93 1.51 8.56 -3.49
N GLU A 94 2.30 8.88 -2.47
CA GLU A 94 2.75 7.93 -1.46
C GLU A 94 1.62 7.49 -0.51
N LYS A 95 1.82 6.33 0.11
CA LYS A 95 0.95 5.84 1.18
C LYS A 95 1.28 6.53 2.53
N PRO A 96 0.31 6.64 3.44
CA PRO A 96 -1.12 6.38 3.26
C PRO A 96 -1.78 7.46 2.38
N MET A 97 -2.86 7.10 1.70
CA MET A 97 -3.60 8.01 0.80
C MET A 97 -3.85 9.40 1.41
N ALA A 98 -4.23 9.46 2.67
CA ALA A 98 -4.55 10.69 3.40
C ALA A 98 -4.40 10.50 4.91
N SER A 99 -4.40 11.59 5.67
CA SER A 99 -4.37 11.57 7.14
C SER A 99 -5.74 11.29 7.79
N SER A 100 -6.82 11.28 7.01
CA SER A 100 -8.17 10.97 7.46
C SER A 100 -9.09 10.48 6.34
N MET A 101 -10.16 9.76 6.70
CA MET A 101 -11.19 9.33 5.74
C MET A 101 -11.94 10.52 5.10
N SER A 102 -12.07 11.63 5.80
CA SER A 102 -12.68 12.86 5.26
C SER A 102 -11.86 13.42 4.10
N GLU A 103 -10.55 13.49 4.28
CA GLU A 103 -9.61 13.93 3.24
C GLU A 103 -9.57 12.95 2.06
N ALA A 104 -9.48 11.65 2.34
CA ALA A 104 -9.49 10.62 1.30
C ALA A 104 -10.75 10.75 0.40
N ARG A 105 -11.94 10.86 1.00
CA ARG A 105 -13.20 11.08 0.26
C ARG A 105 -13.19 12.39 -0.53
N LYS A 106 -12.56 13.45 -0.01
CA LYS A 106 -12.40 14.73 -0.74
C LYS A 106 -11.51 14.53 -1.97
N MET A 107 -10.41 13.77 -1.84
CA MET A 107 -9.49 13.49 -2.93
C MET A 107 -10.15 12.67 -4.03
N VAL A 108 -10.90 11.61 -3.66
CA VAL A 108 -11.70 10.82 -4.63
C VAL A 108 -12.67 11.69 -5.38
N ARG A 109 -13.52 12.48 -4.69
CA ARG A 109 -14.46 13.40 -5.35
C ARG A 109 -13.76 14.44 -6.23
N THR A 110 -12.54 14.85 -5.88
CA THR A 110 -11.78 15.79 -6.71
C THR A 110 -11.28 15.11 -7.98
N ALA A 111 -10.82 13.86 -7.89
CA ALA A 111 -10.43 13.06 -9.05
C ALA A 111 -11.62 12.87 -10.01
N GLU A 112 -12.78 12.45 -9.48
CA GLU A 112 -14.03 12.31 -10.26
C GLU A 112 -14.40 13.61 -10.96
N LYS A 113 -14.40 14.74 -10.24
CA LYS A 113 -14.81 16.05 -10.77
C LYS A 113 -13.83 16.57 -11.82
N SER A 114 -12.54 16.35 -11.67
CA SER A 114 -11.51 16.79 -12.62
C SER A 114 -11.40 15.89 -13.84
N GLY A 115 -11.89 14.65 -13.77
CA GLY A 115 -11.68 13.61 -14.78
C GLY A 115 -10.22 13.16 -14.87
N LYS A 116 -9.41 13.41 -13.83
CA LYS A 116 -8.01 13.00 -13.75
C LYS A 116 -7.85 11.80 -12.84
N THR A 117 -6.92 10.94 -13.18
CA THR A 117 -6.59 9.76 -12.38
C THR A 117 -5.73 10.14 -11.18
N TYR A 118 -6.12 9.63 -10.03
CA TYR A 118 -5.32 9.60 -8.83
C TYR A 118 -5.09 8.15 -8.39
N MET A 119 -3.83 7.76 -8.22
CA MET A 119 -3.45 6.47 -7.67
C MET A 119 -2.49 6.61 -6.51
N VAL A 120 -2.43 5.58 -5.67
CA VAL A 120 -1.54 5.53 -4.50
C VAL A 120 -0.49 4.44 -4.69
N SER A 121 0.76 4.74 -4.37
CA SER A 121 1.87 3.79 -4.44
C SER A 121 1.80 2.76 -3.29
N GLN A 122 0.87 1.81 -3.40
CA GLN A 122 0.85 0.61 -2.55
C GLN A 122 1.81 -0.43 -3.13
N SER A 123 3.08 -0.12 -3.04
CA SER A 123 4.18 -0.73 -3.80
C SER A 123 4.28 -2.25 -3.72
N ARG A 124 3.72 -2.89 -2.68
CA ARG A 124 3.75 -4.34 -2.49
C ARG A 124 2.88 -5.13 -3.45
N ARG A 125 1.92 -4.49 -4.13
CA ARG A 125 1.13 -5.15 -5.18
C ARG A 125 1.98 -5.57 -6.39
N TRP A 126 3.10 -4.86 -6.62
CA TRP A 126 4.07 -5.18 -7.69
C TRP A 126 5.24 -6.00 -7.13
N ASP A 127 4.91 -7.11 -6.50
CA ASP A 127 5.83 -8.15 -6.05
C ASP A 127 5.41 -9.49 -6.66
N ALA A 128 6.37 -10.21 -7.25
CA ALA A 128 6.10 -11.45 -7.95
C ALA A 128 5.46 -12.53 -7.06
N ARG A 129 5.84 -12.60 -5.78
CA ARG A 129 5.29 -13.58 -4.84
C ARG A 129 3.85 -13.25 -4.45
N HIS A 130 3.54 -11.97 -4.24
CA HIS A 130 2.17 -11.55 -3.97
C HIS A 130 1.25 -11.81 -5.17
N GLU A 131 1.75 -11.61 -6.40
CA GLU A 131 1.02 -11.98 -7.60
C GLU A 131 0.86 -13.50 -7.72
N GLN A 132 1.89 -14.31 -7.39
CA GLN A 132 1.75 -15.76 -7.36
C GLN A 132 0.65 -16.22 -6.39
N VAL A 133 0.58 -15.61 -5.18
CA VAL A 133 -0.52 -15.89 -4.25
C VAL A 133 -1.85 -15.57 -4.90
N ARG A 134 -2.02 -14.38 -5.48
CA ARG A 134 -3.26 -13.95 -6.15
C ARG A 134 -3.66 -14.91 -7.26
N LEU A 135 -2.77 -15.18 -8.20
CA LEU A 135 -3.05 -16.07 -9.34
C LEU A 135 -3.37 -17.51 -8.90
N THR A 136 -2.71 -18.00 -7.85
CA THR A 136 -2.98 -19.31 -7.28
C THR A 136 -4.37 -19.38 -6.65
N LEU A 137 -4.79 -18.36 -5.93
CA LEU A 137 -6.14 -18.28 -5.37
C LEU A 137 -7.20 -18.17 -6.48
N GLU A 138 -6.97 -17.32 -7.49
CA GLU A 138 -7.84 -17.15 -8.66
C GLU A 138 -7.99 -18.45 -9.49
N SER A 139 -6.96 -19.30 -9.51
CA SER A 139 -7.02 -20.61 -10.17
C SER A 139 -8.01 -21.59 -9.51
N GLY A 140 -8.48 -21.27 -8.29
CA GLY A 140 -9.35 -22.13 -7.51
C GLY A 140 -8.66 -23.32 -6.87
N SER A 141 -7.33 -23.36 -6.84
CA SER A 141 -6.54 -24.49 -6.30
C SER A 141 -6.89 -24.83 -4.83
N VAL A 142 -7.16 -23.81 -4.01
CA VAL A 142 -7.53 -23.99 -2.59
C VAL A 142 -9.06 -24.05 -2.39
N GLY A 143 -9.84 -23.81 -3.45
CA GLY A 143 -11.30 -23.73 -3.39
C GLY A 143 -11.82 -22.41 -2.83
N GLN A 144 -13.02 -22.45 -2.22
CA GLN A 144 -13.62 -21.27 -1.61
C GLN A 144 -12.90 -20.89 -0.32
N ILE A 145 -12.38 -19.66 -0.25
CA ILE A 145 -11.69 -19.16 0.94
C ILE A 145 -12.69 -18.97 2.07
N GLY A 146 -12.35 -19.43 3.28
CA GLY A 146 -13.16 -19.24 4.49
C GLY A 146 -12.41 -18.47 5.57
N ASN A 147 -11.07 -18.63 5.66
CA ASN A 147 -10.29 -18.02 6.72
C ASN A 147 -8.90 -17.60 6.21
N ILE A 148 -8.43 -16.43 6.68
CA ILE A 148 -7.13 -15.87 6.34
C ILE A 148 -6.45 -15.42 7.64
N VAL A 149 -5.18 -15.75 7.80
CA VAL A 149 -4.34 -15.30 8.93
C VAL A 149 -3.10 -14.61 8.38
N CYS A 150 -2.77 -13.45 8.93
CA CYS A 150 -1.50 -12.75 8.70
C CYS A 150 -0.86 -12.44 10.05
N GLU A 151 0.41 -12.79 10.17
CA GLU A 151 1.24 -12.48 11.33
C GLU A 151 2.37 -11.54 10.90
N PHE A 152 2.65 -10.52 11.72
CA PHE A 152 3.74 -9.58 11.47
C PHE A 152 4.45 -9.22 12.78
N PHE A 153 5.69 -9.66 12.94
CA PHE A 153 6.49 -9.43 14.12
C PHE A 153 7.90 -8.98 13.73
N ILE A 154 8.22 -7.70 13.94
CA ILE A 154 9.54 -7.12 13.71
C ILE A 154 9.84 -6.10 14.79
N GLY A 155 11.00 -6.20 15.45
CA GLY A 155 11.51 -5.19 16.38
C GLY A 155 12.23 -4.07 15.64
N ALA A 156 11.50 -3.10 15.08
CA ALA A 156 12.06 -2.05 14.24
C ALA A 156 12.39 -0.77 15.03
N HIS A 157 13.66 -0.48 15.24
CA HIS A 157 14.15 0.74 15.91
C HIS A 157 14.37 1.87 14.91
N PHE A 158 13.29 2.48 14.42
CA PHE A 158 13.39 3.58 13.43
C PHE A 158 13.87 4.89 14.03
N GLY A 159 13.42 5.20 15.25
CA GLY A 159 13.57 6.53 15.81
C GLY A 159 12.69 7.59 15.13
N GLY A 160 12.85 8.84 15.58
CA GLY A 160 12.18 9.97 14.97
C GLY A 160 10.67 9.98 15.16
N PHE A 161 9.94 10.45 14.14
CA PHE A 161 8.49 10.67 14.25
C PHE A 161 7.69 9.36 14.49
N ARG A 162 8.20 8.22 14.03
CA ARG A 162 7.52 6.93 14.19
C ARG A 162 7.39 6.51 15.65
N ASP A 163 8.42 6.81 16.46
CA ASP A 163 8.41 6.49 17.89
C ASP A 163 7.36 7.30 18.65
N GLU A 164 6.98 8.48 18.11
CA GLU A 164 5.99 9.38 18.69
C GLU A 164 4.56 9.17 18.16
N MET A 165 4.36 8.33 17.13
CA MET A 165 3.05 8.05 16.57
C MET A 165 2.13 7.38 17.60
N ARG A 166 0.82 7.70 17.54
CA ARG A 166 -0.19 7.09 18.42
C ARG A 166 -0.48 5.61 18.06
N SER A 167 -0.56 5.31 16.78
CA SER A 167 -0.87 3.98 16.23
C SER A 167 0.17 3.61 15.16
N PRO A 168 1.47 3.47 15.54
CA PRO A 168 2.54 3.28 14.55
C PRO A 168 2.35 2.02 13.72
N LEU A 169 1.99 0.89 14.33
CA LEU A 169 1.80 -0.36 13.61
C LEU A 169 0.65 -0.28 12.60
N ILE A 170 -0.55 0.09 13.04
CA ILE A 170 -1.73 0.03 12.15
C ILE A 170 -1.64 1.07 11.05
N LEU A 171 -1.23 2.31 11.36
CA LEU A 171 -1.26 3.41 10.41
C LEU A 171 -0.12 3.35 9.39
N ASP A 172 1.10 3.00 9.79
CA ASP A 172 2.27 3.08 8.91
C ASP A 172 2.65 1.73 8.28
N MET A 173 2.40 0.60 9.00
CA MET A 173 2.83 -0.72 8.55
C MET A 173 1.68 -1.65 8.16
N ALA A 174 0.68 -1.84 9.01
CA ALA A 174 -0.41 -2.79 8.74
C ALA A 174 -1.25 -2.40 7.52
N ILE A 175 -1.24 -1.12 7.11
CA ILE A 175 -1.84 -0.66 5.85
C ILE A 175 -1.36 -1.47 4.64
N HIS A 176 -0.10 -1.92 4.64
CA HIS A 176 0.44 -2.78 3.59
C HIS A 176 -0.19 -4.17 3.60
N HIS A 177 -0.40 -4.76 4.78
CA HIS A 177 -1.01 -6.09 4.92
C HIS A 177 -2.53 -6.03 4.65
N PHE A 178 -3.18 -4.94 5.06
CA PHE A 178 -4.60 -4.71 4.78
C PHE A 178 -4.86 -4.48 3.28
N ASP A 179 -3.94 -3.85 2.58
CA ASP A 179 -3.98 -3.74 1.12
C ASP A 179 -3.68 -5.10 0.45
N LEU A 180 -2.68 -5.83 0.95
CA LEU A 180 -2.30 -7.14 0.40
C LEU A 180 -3.40 -8.17 0.51
N VAL A 181 -4.12 -8.26 1.63
CA VAL A 181 -5.24 -9.23 1.72
C VAL A 181 -6.28 -8.94 0.64
N ARG A 182 -6.61 -7.67 0.37
CA ARG A 182 -7.52 -7.28 -0.70
C ARG A 182 -6.97 -7.63 -2.08
N PHE A 183 -5.71 -7.31 -2.33
CA PHE A 183 -5.04 -7.62 -3.60
C PHE A 183 -4.99 -9.12 -3.89
N MET A 184 -4.55 -9.92 -2.92
CA MET A 184 -4.37 -11.36 -3.10
C MET A 184 -5.68 -12.12 -3.24
N THR A 185 -6.74 -11.67 -2.57
CA THR A 185 -8.00 -12.42 -2.49
C THR A 185 -9.16 -11.84 -3.28
N GLY A 186 -9.05 -10.57 -3.70
CA GLY A 186 -10.15 -9.83 -4.34
C GLY A 186 -11.32 -9.49 -3.39
N LEU A 187 -11.16 -9.70 -2.08
CA LEU A 187 -12.22 -9.48 -1.09
C LEU A 187 -12.23 -8.03 -0.61
N ASP A 188 -13.43 -7.50 -0.38
CA ASP A 188 -13.63 -6.19 0.24
C ASP A 188 -13.93 -6.32 1.75
N PRO A 189 -13.45 -5.37 2.59
CA PRO A 189 -13.73 -5.39 4.02
C PRO A 189 -15.18 -4.97 4.31
N VAL A 190 -15.78 -5.58 5.32
CA VAL A 190 -17.16 -5.28 5.79
C VAL A 190 -17.12 -4.62 7.16
N ALA A 191 -16.43 -5.22 8.10
CA ALA A 191 -16.33 -4.71 9.47
C ALA A 191 -15.07 -5.23 10.15
N VAL A 192 -14.72 -4.64 11.30
CA VAL A 192 -13.58 -5.06 12.11
C VAL A 192 -13.86 -4.97 13.60
N TYR A 193 -13.34 -5.92 14.36
CA TYR A 193 -13.05 -5.81 15.78
C TYR A 193 -11.54 -5.82 15.96
N ALA A 194 -10.99 -4.78 16.59
CA ALA A 194 -9.55 -4.62 16.76
C ALA A 194 -9.19 -4.19 18.19
N ARG A 195 -7.98 -4.55 18.60
CA ARG A 195 -7.33 -4.06 19.79
C ARG A 195 -5.89 -3.67 19.48
N GLU A 196 -5.57 -2.39 19.62
CA GLU A 196 -4.19 -1.90 19.70
C GLU A 196 -3.74 -1.89 21.16
N PHE A 197 -2.47 -2.09 21.39
CA PHE A 197 -1.84 -2.03 22.71
C PHE A 197 -0.34 -1.74 22.58
N ASN A 198 0.26 -1.25 23.65
CA ASN A 198 1.69 -1.04 23.71
C ASN A 198 2.31 -2.10 24.64
N PRO A 199 3.05 -3.09 24.13
CA PRO A 199 3.68 -4.13 24.93
C PRO A 199 4.70 -3.58 25.93
N ALA A 200 4.89 -4.28 27.05
CA ALA A 200 5.96 -3.97 27.99
C ALA A 200 7.32 -4.05 27.28
N GLY A 201 8.17 -3.06 27.51
CA GLY A 201 9.48 -2.96 26.85
C GLY A 201 9.48 -2.29 25.49
N SER A 202 8.33 -1.87 24.96
CA SER A 202 8.25 -1.09 23.72
C SER A 202 8.97 0.26 23.86
N TRP A 203 9.67 0.66 22.82
CA TRP A 203 10.28 1.99 22.67
C TRP A 203 9.37 3.00 21.98
N TYR A 204 8.23 2.55 21.46
CA TYR A 204 7.21 3.43 20.90
C TYR A 204 6.36 4.08 21.98
N ARG A 205 5.98 5.33 21.76
CA ARG A 205 5.09 6.06 22.67
C ARG A 205 3.65 5.59 22.59
N GLY A 206 3.21 5.23 21.40
CA GLY A 206 1.86 4.75 21.14
C GLY A 206 1.75 3.24 21.01
N ASP A 207 0.59 2.77 20.55
CA ASP A 207 0.26 1.35 20.46
C ASP A 207 0.99 0.69 19.30
N ALA A 208 2.10 0.00 19.60
CA ALA A 208 3.00 -0.63 18.62
C ALA A 208 2.64 -2.09 18.29
N ALA A 209 1.56 -2.60 18.87
CA ALA A 209 1.04 -3.94 18.59
C ALA A 209 -0.48 -3.91 18.40
N ALA A 210 -1.00 -4.86 17.63
CA ALA A 210 -2.43 -4.97 17.39
C ALA A 210 -2.85 -6.39 17.06
N SER A 211 -4.12 -6.70 17.40
CA SER A 211 -4.85 -7.87 16.89
C SER A 211 -6.18 -7.37 16.30
N CYS A 212 -6.45 -7.81 15.06
CA CYS A 212 -7.63 -7.40 14.31
C CYS A 212 -8.35 -8.63 13.75
N ILE A 213 -9.68 -8.63 13.84
CA ILE A 213 -10.54 -9.61 13.17
C ILE A 213 -11.43 -8.82 12.21
N PHE A 214 -11.15 -8.97 10.92
CA PHE A 214 -11.96 -8.38 9.87
C PHE A 214 -12.97 -9.39 9.34
N GLU A 215 -14.19 -8.93 9.20
CA GLU A 215 -15.20 -9.56 8.36
C GLU A 215 -15.00 -9.03 6.94
N MET A 216 -14.75 -9.94 6.02
CA MET A 216 -14.59 -9.63 4.59
C MET A 216 -15.85 -10.04 3.83
N SER A 217 -15.97 -9.61 2.58
CA SER A 217 -17.04 -10.10 1.69
C SER A 217 -17.02 -11.63 1.59
N ASN A 218 -18.17 -12.22 1.23
CA ASN A 218 -18.37 -13.67 1.12
C ASN A 218 -18.18 -14.43 2.45
N ASP A 219 -18.46 -13.78 3.59
CA ASP A 219 -18.37 -14.33 4.95
C ASP A 219 -16.96 -14.85 5.32
N VAL A 220 -15.93 -14.34 4.66
CA VAL A 220 -14.53 -14.68 4.96
C VAL A 220 -14.05 -13.90 6.19
N ILE A 221 -13.33 -14.58 7.08
CA ILE A 221 -12.70 -13.95 8.25
C ILE A 221 -11.20 -13.76 7.97
N PHE A 222 -10.72 -12.54 8.12
CA PHE A 222 -9.30 -12.20 8.09
C PHE A 222 -8.82 -11.80 9.48
N THR A 223 -7.91 -12.57 10.04
CA THR A 223 -7.25 -12.28 11.31
C THR A 223 -5.85 -11.74 11.07
N TYR A 224 -5.57 -10.57 11.62
CA TYR A 224 -4.25 -9.96 11.62
C TYR A 224 -3.74 -9.85 13.05
N THR A 225 -2.51 -10.25 13.29
CA THR A 225 -1.81 -9.96 14.55
C THR A 225 -0.40 -9.48 14.24
N GLY A 226 0.04 -8.44 14.95
CA GLY A 226 1.37 -7.89 14.68
C GLY A 226 1.92 -7.05 15.82
N SER A 227 3.24 -6.89 15.78
CA SER A 227 3.98 -6.02 16.69
C SER A 227 5.20 -5.44 16.00
N TRP A 228 5.40 -4.14 16.17
CA TRP A 228 6.59 -3.43 15.71
C TRP A 228 7.69 -3.31 16.76
N CYS A 229 7.48 -3.93 17.92
CA CYS A 229 8.45 -4.02 19.00
C CYS A 229 8.69 -5.47 19.46
N ALA A 230 8.48 -6.46 18.57
CA ALA A 230 8.77 -7.85 18.84
C ALA A 230 10.23 -8.17 18.49
N GLU A 231 11.01 -8.56 19.49
CA GLU A 231 12.38 -8.99 19.32
C GLU A 231 12.44 -10.53 19.21
N GLY A 232 13.13 -11.03 18.18
CA GLY A 232 13.33 -12.46 17.94
C GLY A 232 12.22 -13.14 17.13
N PHE A 233 12.60 -14.18 16.38
CA PHE A 233 11.72 -14.90 15.43
C PHE A 233 10.92 -13.98 14.52
N ASN A 234 11.62 -13.02 13.91
CA ASN A 234 10.99 -12.04 13.05
C ASN A 234 10.32 -12.69 11.84
N THR A 235 9.14 -12.19 11.50
CA THR A 235 8.54 -12.42 10.17
C THR A 235 9.31 -11.65 9.09
N SER A 236 8.96 -11.86 7.83
CA SER A 236 9.36 -10.93 6.79
C SER A 236 8.61 -9.59 6.92
N TRP A 237 9.07 -8.57 6.18
CA TRP A 237 8.34 -7.29 6.07
C TRP A 237 6.98 -7.43 5.39
N ASN A 238 6.75 -8.52 4.65
CA ASN A 238 5.50 -8.84 3.98
C ASN A 238 4.53 -9.63 4.86
N GLY A 239 4.97 -10.03 6.07
CA GLY A 239 4.20 -10.87 6.99
C GLY A 239 4.20 -12.34 6.59
N ASP A 240 3.73 -13.17 7.51
CA ASP A 240 3.53 -14.60 7.29
C ASP A 240 2.04 -14.87 7.13
N TRP A 241 1.67 -15.55 6.03
CA TRP A 241 0.30 -15.73 5.63
C TRP A 241 -0.12 -17.18 5.59
N ARG A 242 -1.36 -17.45 6.03
CA ARG A 242 -2.05 -18.71 5.83
C ARG A 242 -3.47 -18.43 5.31
N ILE A 243 -3.78 -18.95 4.14
CA ILE A 243 -5.07 -18.76 3.47
C ILE A 243 -5.71 -20.14 3.29
N MET A 244 -6.86 -20.35 3.95
CA MET A 244 -7.52 -21.63 4.05
C MET A 244 -8.82 -21.63 3.25
N GLY A 245 -8.92 -22.55 2.32
CA GLY A 245 -10.13 -22.81 1.54
C GLY A 245 -10.68 -24.22 1.80
N ASP A 246 -11.82 -24.54 1.19
CA ASP A 246 -12.50 -25.81 1.36
C ASP A 246 -11.79 -27.00 0.66
N LYS A 247 -10.86 -26.70 -0.28
CA LYS A 247 -10.07 -27.71 -1.00
C LYS A 247 -8.60 -27.73 -0.63
N GLY A 248 -8.12 -26.81 0.18
CA GLY A 248 -6.70 -26.75 0.55
C GLY A 248 -6.30 -25.50 1.30
N THR A 249 -4.99 -25.38 1.54
CA THR A 249 -4.37 -24.26 2.24
C THR A 249 -3.16 -23.78 1.48
N LEU A 250 -3.06 -22.46 1.32
CA LEU A 250 -1.85 -21.78 0.85
C LEU A 250 -1.12 -21.14 2.03
N ARG A 251 0.19 -21.27 2.05
CA ARG A 251 1.09 -20.56 2.97
C ARG A 251 2.08 -19.72 2.19
N TYR A 252 2.28 -18.47 2.63
CA TYR A 252 3.35 -17.58 2.17
C TYR A 252 4.08 -17.05 3.40
N ILE A 253 5.33 -17.48 3.61
CA ILE A 253 6.09 -17.29 4.84
C ILE A 253 7.52 -16.92 4.50
N ALA A 254 8.12 -16.00 5.25
CA ALA A 254 9.53 -15.61 5.17
C ALA A 254 9.97 -15.09 3.77
N ASP A 255 9.05 -14.56 2.98
CA ASP A 255 9.26 -14.16 1.59
C ASP A 255 9.73 -15.30 0.65
N ASP A 256 9.50 -16.56 1.06
CA ASP A 256 9.68 -17.72 0.19
C ASP A 256 8.54 -17.85 -0.84
N ASP A 257 8.74 -18.71 -1.82
CA ASP A 257 7.67 -19.02 -2.78
C ASP A 257 6.44 -19.63 -2.06
N PRO A 258 5.21 -19.28 -2.47
CA PRO A 258 4.02 -19.81 -1.85
C PRO A 258 3.94 -21.33 -1.91
N SER A 259 3.66 -21.98 -0.79
CA SER A 259 3.47 -23.42 -0.66
C SER A 259 1.98 -23.76 -0.52
N ILE A 260 1.54 -24.80 -1.22
CA ILE A 260 0.12 -25.17 -1.28
C ILE A 260 -0.04 -26.66 -1.00
N GLU A 261 -0.97 -27.00 -0.11
CA GLU A 261 -1.46 -28.35 0.10
C GLU A 261 -2.94 -28.40 -0.21
N VAL A 262 -3.33 -29.37 -1.04
CA VAL A 262 -4.73 -29.58 -1.44
C VAL A 262 -5.20 -30.97 -1.08
N VAL A 263 -6.49 -31.09 -0.84
CA VAL A 263 -7.15 -32.38 -0.55
C VAL A 263 -6.98 -33.31 -1.74
N ALA A 264 -6.49 -34.53 -1.47
CA ALA A 264 -6.22 -35.57 -2.47
C ALA A 264 -7.14 -36.76 -2.38
N GLY A 265 -8.03 -36.83 -1.38
CA GLY A 265 -8.99 -37.89 -1.19
C GLY A 265 -9.98 -37.59 -0.07
N GLU A 266 -11.02 -38.38 0.08
CA GLU A 266 -12.09 -38.17 1.09
C GLU A 266 -11.97 -39.15 2.28
N GLU A 267 -10.95 -40.02 2.28
CA GLU A 267 -10.83 -41.08 3.27
C GLU A 267 -10.07 -40.67 4.49
N GLY A 268 -10.37 -41.27 5.65
CA GLY A 268 -9.63 -41.10 6.90
C GLY A 268 -10.20 -40.05 7.84
N PHE A 269 -9.69 -40.02 9.07
CA PHE A 269 -10.01 -39.00 10.08
C PHE A 269 -9.55 -37.60 9.64
N THR A 270 -8.34 -37.54 9.05
CA THR A 270 -7.84 -36.38 8.29
C THR A 270 -7.72 -36.79 6.83
N ARG A 271 -8.32 -36.02 5.93
CA ARG A 271 -8.25 -36.30 4.50
C ARG A 271 -6.81 -36.29 3.99
N PRO A 272 -6.45 -37.16 3.06
CA PRO A 272 -5.13 -37.14 2.42
C PRO A 272 -4.88 -35.80 1.73
N LEU A 273 -3.63 -35.32 1.85
CA LEU A 273 -3.19 -34.08 1.23
C LEU A 273 -2.08 -34.35 0.21
N ARG A 274 -1.98 -33.51 -0.79
CA ARG A 274 -0.84 -33.46 -1.70
C ARG A 274 -0.36 -32.03 -1.86
N SER A 275 0.96 -31.85 -1.92
CA SER A 275 1.56 -30.58 -2.29
C SER A 275 1.37 -30.29 -3.77
N THR A 276 1.22 -29.03 -4.12
CA THR A 276 1.14 -28.54 -5.50
C THR A 276 1.90 -27.23 -5.63
N SER A 277 2.27 -26.88 -6.86
CA SER A 277 3.00 -25.64 -7.14
C SER A 277 2.06 -24.44 -7.23
N ALA A 278 2.55 -23.28 -6.82
CA ALA A 278 1.88 -22.01 -7.08
C ALA A 278 1.85 -21.71 -8.59
N VAL A 279 0.85 -20.93 -9.00
CA VAL A 279 0.80 -20.38 -10.37
C VAL A 279 1.95 -19.37 -10.53
N PRO A 280 2.78 -19.49 -11.56
CA PRO A 280 3.89 -18.56 -11.77
C PRO A 280 3.42 -17.11 -11.93
N SER A 281 4.16 -16.18 -11.36
CA SER A 281 3.95 -14.74 -11.58
C SER A 281 4.26 -14.36 -13.03
N GLN A 282 3.57 -13.33 -13.51
CA GLN A 282 3.84 -12.65 -14.77
C GLN A 282 4.49 -11.28 -14.56
N THR A 283 4.70 -10.88 -13.30
CA THR A 283 5.34 -9.61 -12.95
C THR A 283 6.76 -9.56 -13.51
N ASP A 284 7.07 -8.51 -14.26
CA ASP A 284 8.43 -8.22 -14.71
C ASP A 284 9.32 -7.89 -13.50
N ALA A 285 10.34 -8.70 -13.28
CA ALA A 285 11.27 -8.54 -12.15
C ALA A 285 11.98 -7.16 -12.13
N ALA A 286 12.05 -6.48 -13.27
CA ALA A 286 12.60 -5.13 -13.36
C ALA A 286 11.58 -4.04 -12.96
N LYS A 287 10.28 -4.36 -12.88
CA LYS A 287 9.18 -3.41 -12.63
C LYS A 287 8.44 -3.74 -11.33
N THR A 288 9.17 -3.90 -10.26
CA THR A 288 8.63 -4.21 -8.94
C THR A 288 8.55 -2.98 -8.02
N GLY A 289 7.78 -3.08 -6.96
CA GLY A 289 7.70 -2.04 -5.94
C GLY A 289 7.23 -0.68 -6.48
N MET A 290 7.90 0.39 -6.10
CA MET A 290 7.58 1.75 -6.54
C MET A 290 7.71 1.92 -8.06
N ARG A 291 8.65 1.20 -8.70
CA ARG A 291 8.80 1.23 -10.15
C ARG A 291 7.58 0.62 -10.84
N GLY A 292 7.05 -0.48 -10.31
CA GLY A 292 5.82 -1.08 -10.82
C GLY A 292 4.63 -0.12 -10.73
N ALA A 293 4.49 0.57 -9.58
CA ALA A 293 3.47 1.61 -9.43
C ALA A 293 3.63 2.75 -10.45
N LEU A 294 4.86 3.23 -10.65
CA LEU A 294 5.15 4.26 -11.66
C LEU A 294 4.81 3.78 -13.07
N CYS A 295 5.18 2.54 -13.42
CA CYS A 295 4.88 1.98 -14.73
C CYS A 295 3.37 1.95 -15.01
N GLU A 296 2.53 1.59 -14.02
CA GLU A 296 1.06 1.64 -14.21
C GLU A 296 0.51 3.06 -14.43
N MET A 297 1.09 4.08 -13.78
CA MET A 297 0.75 5.46 -14.10
C MET A 297 1.13 5.82 -15.52
N LEU A 298 2.30 5.39 -15.99
CA LEU A 298 2.76 5.63 -17.35
C LEU A 298 1.91 4.87 -18.38
N ASP A 299 1.55 3.62 -18.10
CA ASP A 299 0.65 2.82 -18.94
C ASP A 299 -0.75 3.44 -19.01
N PHE A 300 -1.23 4.00 -17.89
CA PHE A 300 -2.47 4.78 -17.90
C PHE A 300 -2.37 6.00 -18.83
N ILE A 301 -1.31 6.79 -18.72
CA ILE A 301 -1.12 8.00 -19.54
C ILE A 301 -1.00 7.65 -21.02
N ARG A 302 -0.34 6.54 -21.36
CA ARG A 302 -0.08 6.09 -22.73
C ARG A 302 -1.26 5.38 -23.38
N GLU A 303 -1.94 4.55 -22.61
CA GLU A 303 -2.88 3.54 -23.12
C GLU A 303 -4.27 3.63 -22.49
N GLY A 304 -4.45 4.44 -21.43
CA GLY A 304 -5.72 4.55 -20.69
C GLY A 304 -6.03 3.36 -19.77
N LYS A 305 -5.04 2.51 -19.47
CA LYS A 305 -5.22 1.34 -18.60
C LYS A 305 -5.33 1.75 -17.14
N THR A 306 -6.48 1.53 -16.52
CA THR A 306 -6.73 1.89 -15.12
C THR A 306 -5.74 1.22 -14.16
N PRO A 307 -5.03 1.98 -13.30
CA PRO A 307 -4.09 1.42 -12.34
C PRO A 307 -4.79 0.59 -11.25
N GLN A 308 -4.13 -0.44 -10.75
CA GLN A 308 -4.66 -1.33 -9.69
C GLN A 308 -4.97 -0.59 -8.38
N THR A 309 -4.23 0.47 -8.08
CA THR A 309 -4.35 1.26 -6.85
C THR A 309 -4.96 2.64 -7.11
N GLU A 310 -5.81 2.71 -8.12
CA GLU A 310 -6.61 3.90 -8.38
C GLU A 310 -7.41 4.26 -7.12
N CYS A 311 -7.70 5.53 -6.92
CA CYS A 311 -8.17 6.06 -5.63
C CYS A 311 -9.46 5.40 -5.10
N HIS A 312 -10.38 4.95 -5.97
CA HIS A 312 -11.59 4.22 -5.57
C HIS A 312 -11.30 2.82 -5.01
N ASP A 313 -10.21 2.19 -5.44
CA ASP A 313 -9.74 0.95 -4.85
C ASP A 313 -8.95 1.21 -3.56
N ASN A 314 -7.96 2.10 -3.60
CA ASN A 314 -7.05 2.29 -2.48
C ASN A 314 -7.73 2.88 -1.22
N ILE A 315 -8.78 3.68 -1.37
CA ILE A 315 -9.55 4.22 -0.24
C ILE A 315 -10.08 3.12 0.67
N LYS A 316 -10.37 1.92 0.15
CA LYS A 316 -10.83 0.78 0.93
C LYS A 316 -9.75 0.26 1.88
N SER A 317 -8.49 0.22 1.43
CA SER A 317 -7.34 -0.17 2.28
C SER A 317 -7.11 0.84 3.40
N LEU A 318 -7.23 2.14 3.11
CA LEU A 318 -7.19 3.18 4.14
C LEU A 318 -8.35 3.08 5.13
N ALA A 319 -9.56 2.75 4.64
CA ALA A 319 -10.73 2.56 5.49
C ALA A 319 -10.55 1.42 6.50
N MET A 320 -9.88 0.33 6.14
CA MET A 320 -9.52 -0.74 7.07
C MET A 320 -8.67 -0.22 8.23
N VAL A 321 -7.68 0.61 7.93
CA VAL A 321 -6.78 1.22 8.93
C VAL A 321 -7.58 2.04 9.95
N PHE A 322 -8.37 2.99 9.48
CA PHE A 322 -9.12 3.88 10.37
C PHE A 322 -10.24 3.17 11.12
N ALA A 323 -10.89 2.17 10.50
CA ALA A 323 -11.89 1.35 11.19
C ALA A 323 -11.26 0.50 12.30
N ALA A 324 -10.06 -0.05 12.11
CA ALA A 324 -9.35 -0.81 13.14
C ALA A 324 -8.95 0.09 14.31
N ILE A 325 -8.39 1.27 14.06
CA ILE A 325 -8.07 2.26 15.10
C ILE A 325 -9.36 2.68 15.87
N GLU A 326 -10.45 2.93 15.15
CA GLU A 326 -11.72 3.29 15.75
C GLU A 326 -12.30 2.15 16.59
N SER A 327 -12.23 0.91 16.11
CA SER A 327 -12.67 -0.29 16.82
C SER A 327 -11.89 -0.46 18.12
N SER A 328 -10.57 -0.35 18.08
CA SER A 328 -9.71 -0.42 19.28
C SER A 328 -10.10 0.65 20.31
N ARG A 329 -10.28 1.91 19.85
CA ARG A 329 -10.67 3.02 20.73
C ARG A 329 -12.03 2.83 21.37
N LYS A 330 -13.00 2.27 20.62
CA LYS A 330 -14.39 2.06 21.08
C LYS A 330 -14.60 0.73 21.81
N GLY A 331 -13.67 -0.21 21.71
CA GLY A 331 -13.81 -1.56 22.27
C GLY A 331 -14.96 -2.37 21.67
N LYS A 332 -15.29 -2.14 20.39
CA LYS A 332 -16.42 -2.81 19.72
C LYS A 332 -16.20 -2.99 18.22
N ARG A 333 -17.01 -3.86 17.63
CA ARG A 333 -17.09 -4.02 16.18
C ARG A 333 -17.46 -2.68 15.51
N VAL A 334 -16.75 -2.34 14.44
CA VAL A 334 -16.96 -1.13 13.64
C VAL A 334 -17.10 -1.52 12.16
N PRO A 335 -18.11 -1.01 11.43
CA PRO A 335 -18.18 -1.21 10.00
C PRO A 335 -17.03 -0.49 9.30
N VAL A 336 -16.48 -1.08 8.23
CA VAL A 336 -15.52 -0.43 7.37
C VAL A 336 -16.28 0.38 6.31
N GLN A 337 -16.06 1.69 6.25
CA GLN A 337 -16.79 2.61 5.36
C GLN A 337 -15.82 3.53 4.63
N TRP A 338 -15.95 3.61 3.31
CA TRP A 338 -15.14 4.46 2.42
C TRP A 338 -15.95 5.40 1.54
#